data_912078b2b361bcdb85eff4c51e586020
#
_entry.id   912078b2b361bcdb85eff4c51e586020
#
_cell.length_a   1.000
_cell.length_b   1.000
_cell.length_c   1.000
_cell.angle_alpha   90.00
_cell.angle_beta   90.00
_cell.angle_gamma   90.00
#
_symmetry.space_group_name_H-M   'P 1'
#
loop_
_entity.id
_entity.type
_entity.pdbx_description
1 polymer ?
#
loop_
_entity_poly.entity_id
_entity_poly.type
_entity_poly.pdbx_seq_one_letter_code
_entity_poly.pdbx_strand_id
1 'polypeptide(L)'
;MIIRRGDIFYADLRPVIGSEQGGIRPVLIIQNDVGNKHSPTVICAAITSQMHKAKLPTHVELDCQKYDLVKDSVVLLEQLHTIDKKRLKDKVCHLDPQVLDKVDKALEISLELIT
;
A
#
# COMPACT_ATOMS: atom_id res chain seq x y z
N MET A 1 11.25 -8.01 12.82
CA MET A 1 10.92 -7.09 11.71
C MET A 1 10.15 -5.90 12.26
N ILE A 2 10.66 -4.72 12.03
CA ILE A 2 9.99 -3.48 12.45
C ILE A 2 9.11 -3.00 11.29
N ILE A 3 7.83 -2.83 11.56
CA ILE A 3 6.85 -2.38 10.58
C ILE A 3 6.28 -1.04 11.05
N ARG A 4 6.30 -0.03 10.18
CA ARG A 4 5.75 1.30 10.48
C ARG A 4 4.74 1.71 9.42
N ARG A 5 3.72 2.45 9.83
CA ARG A 5 2.78 3.03 8.88
C ARG A 5 3.55 3.90 7.88
N GLY A 6 3.30 3.67 6.60
CA GLY A 6 4.03 4.36 5.53
C GLY A 6 5.18 3.55 4.94
N ASP A 7 5.50 2.39 5.52
CA ASP A 7 6.48 1.49 4.92
C ASP A 7 5.91 0.78 3.70
N ILE A 8 6.76 0.56 2.71
CA ILE A 8 6.44 -0.31 1.57
C ILE A 8 7.24 -1.60 1.71
N PHE A 9 6.52 -2.74 1.64
CA PHE A 9 7.10 -4.08 1.67
C PHE A 9 6.66 -4.84 0.44
N TYR A 10 7.47 -5.77 -0.03
CA TYR A 10 6.95 -6.83 -0.89
C TYR A 10 6.12 -7.79 -0.04
N ALA A 11 5.01 -8.24 -0.59
CA ALA A 11 4.11 -9.17 0.08
C ALA A 11 3.56 -10.18 -0.92
N ASP A 12 3.27 -11.39 -0.42
CA ASP A 12 2.61 -12.42 -1.21
C ASP A 12 1.09 -12.28 -1.03
N LEU A 13 0.41 -11.82 -2.06
CA LEU A 13 -1.03 -11.56 -2.05
C LEU A 13 -1.85 -12.72 -2.63
N ARG A 14 -1.22 -13.86 -2.92
CA ARG A 14 -1.95 -15.01 -3.45
C ARG A 14 -2.78 -15.70 -2.35
N PRO A 15 -3.95 -16.29 -2.67
CA PRO A 15 -4.60 -16.27 -3.98
C PRO A 15 -5.38 -14.98 -4.20
N VAL A 16 -5.73 -14.70 -5.48
CA VAL A 16 -6.51 -13.53 -5.86
C VAL A 16 -7.80 -13.96 -6.56
N ILE A 17 -8.80 -13.08 -6.53
CA ILE A 17 -10.09 -13.26 -7.19
C ILE A 17 -10.39 -12.01 -8.00
N GLY A 18 -10.71 -12.22 -9.30
CA GLY A 18 -11.18 -11.15 -10.17
C GLY A 18 -10.16 -10.03 -10.39
N SER A 19 -10.55 -8.82 -10.11
CA SER A 19 -9.76 -7.61 -10.36
C SER A 19 -8.75 -7.29 -9.29
N GLU A 20 -8.60 -8.13 -8.27
CA GLU A 20 -7.64 -7.89 -7.19
C GLU A 20 -6.22 -7.96 -7.70
N GLN A 21 -5.35 -7.10 -7.16
CA GLN A 21 -3.92 -7.19 -7.40
C GLN A 21 -3.35 -8.40 -6.66
N GLY A 22 -2.58 -9.24 -7.35
CA GLY A 22 -2.08 -10.48 -6.78
C GLY A 22 -0.63 -10.76 -7.09
N GLY A 23 -0.16 -11.94 -6.64
CA GLY A 23 1.22 -12.36 -6.74
C GLY A 23 2.09 -11.70 -5.67
N ILE A 24 3.42 -11.73 -5.86
CA ILE A 24 4.36 -11.04 -4.97
C ILE A 24 4.48 -9.61 -5.48
N ARG A 25 4.00 -8.67 -4.68
CA ARG A 25 3.87 -7.28 -5.08
C ARG A 25 4.23 -6.34 -3.94
N PRO A 26 4.65 -5.10 -4.26
CA PRO A 26 4.80 -4.10 -3.22
C PRO A 26 3.43 -3.71 -2.66
N VAL A 27 3.39 -3.50 -1.35
CA VAL A 27 2.20 -3.02 -0.64
C VAL A 27 2.60 -1.89 0.29
N LEU A 28 1.69 -0.96 0.51
CA LEU A 28 1.88 0.13 1.47
C LEU A 28 1.19 -0.21 2.78
N ILE A 29 1.95 -0.14 3.88
CA ILE A 29 1.38 -0.35 5.22
C ILE A 29 0.60 0.92 5.61
N ILE A 30 -0.70 0.74 5.83
CA ILE A 30 -1.59 1.84 6.24
C ILE A 30 -2.12 1.67 7.66
N GLN A 31 -1.89 0.52 8.29
CA GLN A 31 -2.30 0.26 9.66
C GLN A 31 -1.54 1.15 10.64
N ASN A 32 -2.19 1.53 11.74
CA ASN A 32 -1.57 2.30 12.80
C ASN A 32 -0.40 1.54 13.46
N ASP A 33 0.53 2.28 14.08
CA ASP A 33 1.77 1.70 14.57
C ASP A 33 1.58 0.84 15.83
N VAL A 34 0.53 1.07 16.60
CA VAL A 34 0.20 0.18 17.71
C VAL A 34 -0.16 -1.21 17.19
N GLY A 35 -1.02 -1.26 16.17
CA GLY A 35 -1.35 -2.51 15.49
C GLY A 35 -0.15 -3.13 14.80
N ASN A 36 0.68 -2.33 14.15
CA ASN A 36 1.90 -2.82 13.50
C ASN A 36 2.85 -3.50 14.47
N LYS A 37 2.88 -3.04 15.71
CA LYS A 37 3.73 -3.63 16.74
C LYS A 37 3.12 -4.89 17.35
N HIS A 38 1.82 -4.89 17.62
CA HIS A 38 1.19 -5.90 18.47
C HIS A 38 0.27 -6.88 17.75
N SER A 39 -0.29 -6.52 16.59
CA SER A 39 -1.20 -7.40 15.87
C SER A 39 -0.44 -8.44 15.04
N PRO A 40 -0.96 -9.67 14.89
CA PRO A 40 -0.37 -10.65 13.97
C PRO A 40 -0.64 -10.31 12.49
N THR A 41 -1.51 -9.34 12.22
CA THR A 41 -1.88 -8.93 10.86
C THR A 41 -1.56 -7.47 10.62
N VAL A 42 -1.50 -7.08 9.35
CA VAL A 42 -1.36 -5.68 8.93
C VAL A 42 -2.40 -5.34 7.89
N ILE A 43 -2.86 -4.09 7.92
CA ILE A 43 -3.72 -3.54 6.86
C ILE A 43 -2.81 -2.81 5.89
N CYS A 44 -2.92 -3.15 4.61
CA CYS A 44 -2.10 -2.56 3.56
C CYS A 44 -2.90 -2.25 2.31
N ALA A 45 -2.36 -1.39 1.45
CA ALA A 45 -2.92 -1.05 0.15
C ALA A 45 -2.05 -1.65 -0.95
N ALA A 46 -2.69 -2.16 -2.00
CA ALA A 46 -1.99 -2.71 -3.15
C ALA A 46 -1.30 -1.59 -3.94
N ILE A 47 -0.17 -1.92 -4.55
CA ILE A 47 0.60 -1.04 -5.43
C ILE A 47 0.73 -1.73 -6.78
N THR A 48 0.48 -0.99 -7.87
CA THR A 48 0.60 -1.50 -9.23
C THR A 48 1.54 -0.61 -10.05
N SER A 49 2.25 -1.21 -11.01
CA SER A 49 3.02 -0.47 -12.00
C SER A 49 2.24 -0.22 -13.30
N GLN A 50 0.97 -0.58 -13.35
CA GLN A 50 0.13 -0.38 -14.53
C GLN A 50 -0.42 1.05 -14.57
N MET A 51 0.42 1.97 -15.05
CA MET A 51 0.11 3.40 -15.05
C MET A 51 -0.96 3.81 -16.07
N HIS A 52 -1.28 2.92 -17.02
CA HIS A 52 -2.29 3.19 -18.03
C HIS A 52 -3.73 3.05 -17.54
N LYS A 53 -3.93 2.55 -16.34
CA LYS A 53 -5.28 2.46 -15.77
C LYS A 53 -5.86 3.84 -15.54
N ALA A 54 -7.20 3.96 -15.67
CA ALA A 54 -7.90 5.20 -15.39
C ALA A 54 -7.61 5.65 -13.96
N LYS A 55 -7.26 6.92 -13.80
CA LYS A 55 -6.95 7.47 -12.48
C LYS A 55 -8.24 7.68 -11.68
N LEU A 56 -8.18 7.27 -10.42
CA LEU A 56 -9.25 7.50 -9.45
C LEU A 56 -8.74 8.44 -8.35
N PRO A 57 -9.64 9.14 -7.64
CA PRO A 57 -9.22 9.98 -6.52
C PRO A 57 -8.61 9.17 -5.36
N THR A 58 -8.75 7.84 -5.40
CA THR A 58 -8.14 6.93 -4.44
C THR A 58 -6.75 6.45 -4.86
N HIS A 59 -6.20 6.97 -5.96
CA HIS A 59 -4.87 6.61 -6.45
C HIS A 59 -3.83 7.64 -6.01
N VAL A 60 -2.64 7.16 -5.60
CA VAL A 60 -1.50 8.00 -5.27
C VAL A 60 -0.30 7.52 -6.08
N GLU A 61 0.26 8.39 -6.91
CA GLU A 61 1.41 8.05 -7.76
C GLU A 61 2.72 8.09 -6.95
N LEU A 62 3.62 7.15 -7.26
CA LEU A 62 4.94 7.04 -6.65
C LEU A 62 6.01 7.06 -7.74
N ASP A 63 7.00 7.95 -7.58
CA ASP A 63 8.18 8.03 -8.45
C ASP A 63 9.16 6.90 -8.07
N CYS A 64 9.48 6.05 -9.05
CA CYS A 64 10.36 4.90 -8.83
C CYS A 64 11.78 5.32 -8.40
N GLN A 65 12.27 6.43 -8.90
CA GLN A 65 13.62 6.90 -8.55
C GLN A 65 13.69 7.36 -7.10
N LYS A 66 12.61 7.99 -6.62
CA LYS A 66 12.56 8.50 -5.24
C LYS A 66 12.41 7.38 -4.21
N TYR A 67 11.66 6.34 -4.55
CA TYR A 67 11.28 5.30 -3.59
C TYR A 67 11.91 3.93 -3.86
N ASP A 68 12.91 3.88 -4.72
CA ASP A 68 13.66 2.65 -5.01
C ASP A 68 12.76 1.52 -5.52
N LEU A 69 11.75 1.88 -6.30
CA LEU A 69 10.87 0.93 -6.96
C LEU A 69 11.41 0.59 -8.34
N VAL A 70 11.08 -0.60 -8.85
CA VAL A 70 11.54 -1.03 -10.19
C VAL A 70 10.95 -0.14 -11.28
N LYS A 71 9.68 0.28 -11.11
CA LYS A 71 8.95 1.12 -12.06
C LYS A 71 8.13 2.16 -11.32
N ASP A 72 7.79 3.26 -12.01
CA ASP A 72 6.78 4.18 -11.51
C ASP A 72 5.51 3.40 -11.20
N SER A 73 4.90 3.71 -10.07
CA SER A 73 3.82 2.91 -9.52
C SER A 73 2.70 3.78 -8.99
N VAL A 74 1.57 3.14 -8.70
CA VAL A 74 0.39 3.78 -8.12
C VAL A 74 -0.06 2.97 -6.92
N VAL A 75 -0.30 3.65 -5.81
CA VAL A 75 -0.97 3.05 -4.64
C VAL A 75 -2.47 3.07 -4.90
N LEU A 76 -3.12 1.94 -4.72
CA LEU A 76 -4.55 1.76 -4.97
C LEU A 76 -5.27 1.72 -3.62
N LEU A 77 -5.74 2.88 -3.14
CA LEU A 77 -6.36 2.96 -1.83
C LEU A 77 -7.81 2.40 -1.82
N GLU A 78 -8.30 1.97 -2.97
CA GLU A 78 -9.55 1.19 -3.06
C GLU A 78 -9.29 -0.32 -2.94
N GLN A 79 -8.02 -0.77 -3.00
CA GLN A 79 -7.66 -2.19 -2.85
C GLN A 79 -6.88 -2.37 -1.54
N LEU A 80 -7.65 -2.52 -0.47
CA LEU A 80 -7.10 -2.70 0.87
C LEU A 80 -7.13 -4.17 1.24
N HIS A 81 -6.06 -4.64 1.87
CA HIS A 81 -5.92 -6.03 2.30
C HIS A 81 -5.54 -6.07 3.77
N THR A 82 -6.10 -7.04 4.50
CA THR A 82 -5.58 -7.43 5.80
C THR A 82 -4.88 -8.75 5.62
N ILE A 83 -3.57 -8.77 5.86
CA ILE A 83 -2.75 -9.94 5.63
C ILE A 83 -1.97 -10.31 6.88
N ASP A 84 -1.63 -11.59 7.02
CA ASP A 84 -0.72 -12.04 8.06
C ASP A 84 0.67 -11.44 7.83
N LYS A 85 1.35 -11.01 8.89
CA LYS A 85 2.71 -10.47 8.80
C LYS A 85 3.68 -11.44 8.13
N LYS A 86 3.41 -12.74 8.19
CA LYS A 86 4.25 -13.76 7.52
C LYS A 86 4.25 -13.62 6.01
N ARG A 87 3.27 -12.94 5.43
CA ARG A 87 3.24 -12.67 3.99
C ARG A 87 4.18 -11.56 3.56
N LEU A 88 4.66 -10.75 4.49
CA LEU A 88 5.60 -9.66 4.19
C LEU A 88 6.99 -10.23 3.90
N LYS A 89 7.62 -9.70 2.85
CA LYS A 89 8.97 -10.04 2.42
C LYS A 89 9.88 -8.84 2.74
N ASP A 90 10.74 -8.46 1.81
CA ASP A 90 11.69 -7.38 2.02
C ASP A 90 11.03 -6.02 2.09
N LYS A 91 11.53 -5.18 2.98
CA LYS A 91 11.15 -3.78 3.04
C LYS A 91 11.82 -3.02 1.90
N VAL A 92 11.05 -2.21 1.19
CA VAL A 92 11.53 -1.42 0.06
C VAL A 92 11.96 -0.02 0.51
N CYS A 93 11.05 0.70 1.18
CA CYS A 93 11.27 2.09 1.55
C CYS A 93 10.21 2.54 2.56
N HIS A 94 10.29 3.82 2.94
CA HIS A 94 9.29 4.50 3.77
C HIS A 94 8.89 5.78 3.06
N LEU A 95 7.60 6.05 2.94
CA LEU A 95 7.09 7.25 2.28
C LEU A 95 7.33 8.49 3.15
N ASP A 96 7.61 9.62 2.50
CA ASP A 96 7.75 10.88 3.21
C ASP A 96 6.38 11.45 3.64
N PRO A 97 6.37 12.43 4.57
CA PRO A 97 5.11 12.95 5.12
C PRO A 97 4.19 13.58 4.09
N GLN A 98 4.73 14.20 3.04
CA GLN A 98 3.90 14.84 2.02
C GLN A 98 3.11 13.81 1.22
N VAL A 99 3.73 12.69 0.89
CA VAL A 99 3.06 11.62 0.16
C VAL A 99 2.08 10.88 1.08
N LEU A 100 2.44 10.69 2.35
CA LEU A 100 1.53 10.09 3.33
C LEU A 100 0.28 10.94 3.53
N ASP A 101 0.38 12.27 3.46
CA ASP A 101 -0.79 13.14 3.51
C ASP A 101 -1.73 12.87 2.33
N LYS A 102 -1.19 12.67 1.14
CA LYS A 102 -2.00 12.29 -0.03
C LYS A 102 -2.66 10.93 0.16
N VAL A 103 -1.96 9.98 0.76
CA VAL A 103 -2.50 8.66 1.08
C VAL A 103 -3.66 8.80 2.06
N ASP A 104 -3.51 9.60 3.10
CA ASP A 104 -4.56 9.82 4.08
C ASP A 104 -5.82 10.38 3.44
N LYS A 105 -5.67 11.37 2.55
CA LYS A 105 -6.81 11.96 1.83
C LYS A 105 -7.48 10.95 0.91
N ALA A 106 -6.70 10.14 0.21
CA ALA A 106 -7.23 9.08 -0.65
C ALA A 106 -7.99 8.03 0.17
N LEU A 107 -7.49 7.69 1.37
CA LEU A 107 -8.18 6.77 2.28
C LEU A 107 -9.51 7.35 2.78
N GLU A 108 -9.54 8.64 3.12
CA GLU A 108 -10.77 9.30 3.54
C GLU A 108 -11.85 9.21 2.45
N ILE A 109 -11.45 9.35 1.19
CA ILE A 109 -12.36 9.22 0.05
C ILE A 109 -12.77 7.76 -0.13
N SER A 110 -11.81 6.84 -0.13
CA SER A 110 -12.06 5.42 -0.34
C SER A 110 -13.03 4.83 0.66
N LEU A 111 -12.92 5.25 1.91
CA LEU A 111 -13.74 4.74 3.02
C LEU A 111 -14.91 5.65 3.37
N GLU A 112 -15.10 6.73 2.59
CA GLU A 112 -16.19 7.70 2.78
C GLU A 112 -16.18 8.31 4.20
N LEU A 113 -14.99 8.66 4.69
CA LEU A 113 -14.83 9.30 6.00
C LEU A 113 -15.08 10.80 5.95
N ILE A 114 -15.09 11.38 4.76
CA ILE A 114 -15.43 12.78 4.50
C ILE A 114 -16.48 12.84 3.41
N THR A 115 -17.30 13.88 3.45
CA THR A 115 -18.36 14.12 2.46
C THR A 115 -18.01 15.30 1.56
#